data_86bceb688d1d2454d5ad59fcc41e3c3a
#
_entry.id   86bceb688d1d2454d5ad59fcc41e3c3a
#
_cell.length_a   1.000
_cell.length_b   1.000
_cell.length_c   1.000
_cell.angle_alpha   90.00
_cell.angle_beta   90.00
_cell.angle_gamma   90.00
#
_symmetry.space_group_name_H-M   'P 1'
#
loop_
_entity.id
_entity.type
_entity.pdbx_description
1 polymer ?
#
loop_
_entity_poly.entity_id
_entity_poly.type
_entity_poly.pdbx_seq_one_letter_code
_entity_poly.pdbx_strand_id
1 'polypeptide(L)'
;MISATGLRFAYGTTEIIRDISLAARPGRVLGLIGPNGSGKTTLLRLLHGGLTPAAGEVLIDDTRLDGIDRRTISRRIAVVVQEAGGEMTMTAAEMVLLGRTARLSGFQRTGEGDIAAARAALQRVGALDLAKRDFAGLSGGEKQRVLIARSLAQDADHLLLDEPTNHLDIRYQHEVLGLLRGLATTTVVVLHDLNLAARYCDDVVLLCRGEVAGAGTVDAVLEPDLLTRVYGIGVRRVDDADGLHLFFTPLRQEVA
;
A
#
# COMPACT_ATOMS: atom_id res chain seq x y z
N MET A 1 15.05 0.16 3.30
CA MET A 1 14.59 -1.14 2.72
C MET A 1 13.65 -1.83 3.69
N ILE A 2 12.56 -2.46 3.21
CA ILE A 2 11.76 -3.40 4.02
C ILE A 2 11.97 -4.78 3.42
N SER A 3 12.36 -5.76 4.24
CA SER A 3 12.50 -7.14 3.80
C SER A 3 11.81 -8.10 4.77
N ALA A 4 11.39 -9.23 4.24
CA ALA A 4 10.77 -10.30 5.00
C ALA A 4 11.35 -11.63 4.54
N THR A 5 11.58 -12.55 5.49
CA THR A 5 12.13 -13.87 5.20
C THR A 5 11.34 -14.94 5.93
N GLY A 6 10.85 -15.92 5.19
CA GLY A 6 10.20 -17.12 5.73
C GLY A 6 8.93 -16.83 6.53
N LEU A 7 8.16 -15.76 6.20
CA LEU A 7 6.99 -15.37 6.97
C LEU A 7 5.90 -16.45 6.92
N ARG A 8 5.38 -16.79 8.10
CA ARG A 8 4.18 -17.63 8.28
C ARG A 8 3.21 -16.96 9.23
N PHE A 9 1.92 -17.06 8.91
CA PHE A 9 0.87 -16.51 9.78
C PHE A 9 -0.45 -17.25 9.59
N ALA A 10 -1.20 -17.44 10.69
CA ALA A 10 -2.53 -18.03 10.72
C ALA A 10 -3.49 -17.23 11.60
N TYR A 11 -4.75 -17.16 11.23
CA TYR A 11 -5.85 -16.77 12.12
C TYR A 11 -6.49 -18.05 12.70
N GLY A 12 -6.26 -18.28 14.00
CA GLY A 12 -6.66 -19.55 14.63
C GLY A 12 -5.97 -20.74 13.95
N THR A 13 -6.76 -21.64 13.36
CA THR A 13 -6.24 -22.80 12.63
C THR A 13 -6.07 -22.57 11.12
N THR A 14 -6.49 -21.42 10.62
CA THR A 14 -6.45 -21.12 9.18
C THR A 14 -5.15 -20.43 8.81
N GLU A 15 -4.27 -21.13 8.12
CA GLU A 15 -3.00 -20.57 7.62
C GLU A 15 -3.29 -19.63 6.43
N ILE A 16 -2.82 -18.38 6.54
CA ILE A 16 -3.03 -17.33 5.54
C ILE A 16 -1.73 -17.01 4.80
N ILE A 17 -0.60 -17.02 5.48
CA ILE A 17 0.73 -16.76 4.92
C ILE A 17 1.60 -18.00 5.13
N ARG A 18 2.18 -18.49 4.02
CA ARG A 18 2.90 -19.77 3.94
C ARG A 18 4.27 -19.55 3.35
N ASP A 19 5.26 -19.28 4.23
CA ASP A 19 6.67 -19.18 3.84
C ASP A 19 6.96 -18.07 2.79
N ILE A 20 6.49 -16.84 3.09
CA ILE A 20 6.70 -15.70 2.18
C ILE A 20 8.01 -14.99 2.48
N SER A 21 8.81 -14.80 1.42
CA SER A 21 9.99 -13.93 1.44
C SER A 21 9.90 -12.88 0.35
N LEU A 22 10.24 -11.62 0.69
CA LEU A 22 10.23 -10.48 -0.23
C LEU A 22 11.18 -9.36 0.22
N ALA A 23 11.48 -8.43 -0.70
CA ALA A 23 12.22 -7.21 -0.39
C ALA A 23 11.66 -6.02 -1.17
N ALA A 24 11.27 -4.96 -0.44
CA ALA A 24 10.95 -3.65 -1.00
C ALA A 24 12.22 -2.80 -0.99
N ARG A 25 12.75 -2.53 -2.18
CA ARG A 25 14.02 -1.81 -2.37
C ARG A 25 13.88 -0.32 -2.08
N PRO A 26 14.93 0.36 -1.58
CA PRO A 26 14.89 1.79 -1.28
C PRO A 26 14.45 2.63 -2.49
N GLY A 27 13.53 3.56 -2.25
CA GLY A 27 13.05 4.50 -3.26
C GLY A 27 12.24 3.89 -4.40
N ARG A 28 11.82 2.61 -4.29
CA ARG A 28 11.04 1.90 -5.31
C ARG A 28 9.64 1.59 -4.82
N VAL A 29 8.75 1.39 -5.76
CA VAL A 29 7.36 0.97 -5.53
C VAL A 29 7.25 -0.53 -5.74
N LEU A 30 6.97 -1.28 -4.67
CA LEU A 30 6.65 -2.70 -4.70
C LEU A 30 5.13 -2.89 -4.69
N GLY A 31 4.57 -3.45 -5.76
CA GLY A 31 3.16 -3.85 -5.84
C GLY A 31 2.93 -5.23 -5.20
N LEU A 32 1.98 -5.33 -4.26
CA LEU A 32 1.43 -6.60 -3.82
C LEU A 32 0.15 -6.86 -4.59
N ILE A 33 0.16 -7.86 -5.47
CA ILE A 33 -0.95 -8.22 -6.35
C ILE A 33 -1.40 -9.67 -6.11
N GLY A 34 -2.58 -10.04 -6.57
CA GLY A 34 -3.11 -11.40 -6.44
C GLY A 34 -4.62 -11.41 -6.22
N PRO A 35 -5.28 -12.58 -6.35
CA PRO A 35 -6.71 -12.72 -6.14
C PRO A 35 -7.15 -12.32 -4.73
N ASN A 36 -8.46 -12.11 -4.54
CA ASN A 36 -9.03 -11.91 -3.21
C ASN A 36 -8.76 -13.13 -2.33
N GLY A 37 -8.44 -12.89 -1.05
CA GLY A 37 -8.08 -13.95 -0.12
C GLY A 37 -6.66 -14.52 -0.30
N SER A 38 -5.81 -13.97 -1.17
CA SER A 38 -4.43 -14.43 -1.34
C SER A 38 -3.48 -14.04 -0.20
N GLY A 39 -3.91 -13.18 0.74
CA GLY A 39 -3.11 -12.81 1.91
C GLY A 39 -2.46 -11.41 1.85
N LYS A 40 -2.73 -10.59 0.80
CA LYS A 40 -2.09 -9.26 0.59
C LYS A 40 -2.18 -8.34 1.81
N THR A 41 -3.38 -8.07 2.30
CA THR A 41 -3.62 -7.23 3.50
C THR A 41 -2.97 -7.83 4.75
N THR A 42 -3.01 -9.15 4.92
CA THR A 42 -2.35 -9.83 6.05
C THR A 42 -0.84 -9.67 5.97
N LEU A 43 -0.25 -9.85 4.79
CA LEU A 43 1.17 -9.63 4.56
C LEU A 43 1.56 -8.17 4.83
N LEU A 44 0.78 -7.20 4.33
CA LEU A 44 1.03 -5.79 4.61
C LEU A 44 1.02 -5.50 6.12
N ARG A 45 0.07 -6.09 6.87
CA ARG A 45 -0.01 -5.95 8.34
C ARG A 45 1.19 -6.55 9.07
N LEU A 46 1.75 -7.66 8.57
CA LEU A 46 2.99 -8.23 9.09
C LEU A 46 4.17 -7.28 8.84
N LEU A 47 4.28 -6.70 7.64
CA LEU A 47 5.38 -5.82 7.26
C LEU A 47 5.48 -4.55 8.11
N HIS A 48 4.38 -4.05 8.66
CA HIS A 48 4.40 -2.86 9.54
C HIS A 48 4.23 -3.18 11.03
N GLY A 49 4.24 -4.46 11.42
CA GLY A 49 4.11 -4.86 12.82
C GLY A 49 2.70 -4.75 13.40
N GLY A 50 1.67 -4.62 12.57
CA GLY A 50 0.26 -4.72 12.98
C GLY A 50 -0.15 -6.14 13.36
N LEU A 51 0.59 -7.14 12.88
CA LEU A 51 0.49 -8.55 13.24
C LEU A 51 1.89 -9.09 13.55
N THR A 52 1.97 -10.08 14.43
CA THR A 52 3.22 -10.79 14.74
C THR A 52 3.25 -12.10 13.94
N PRO A 53 4.28 -12.38 13.15
CA PRO A 53 4.37 -13.62 12.40
C PRO A 53 4.54 -14.82 13.34
N ALA A 54 3.99 -15.98 12.95
CA ALA A 54 4.19 -17.25 13.66
C ALA A 54 5.61 -17.82 13.44
N ALA A 55 6.21 -17.51 12.27
CA ALA A 55 7.59 -17.83 11.92
C ALA A 55 8.11 -16.82 10.91
N GLY A 56 9.45 -16.77 10.75
CA GLY A 56 10.13 -15.81 9.89
C GLY A 56 10.36 -14.48 10.59
N GLU A 57 10.86 -13.51 9.84
CA GLU A 57 11.21 -12.18 10.36
C GLU A 57 10.97 -11.08 9.33
N VAL A 58 10.75 -9.87 9.84
CA VAL A 58 10.70 -8.64 9.04
C VAL A 58 11.83 -7.72 9.50
N LEU A 59 12.56 -7.16 8.54
CA LEU A 59 13.59 -6.16 8.80
C LEU A 59 13.19 -4.83 8.16
N ILE A 60 13.48 -3.74 8.89
CA ILE A 60 13.39 -2.35 8.40
C ILE A 60 14.79 -1.76 8.50
N ASP A 61 15.40 -1.45 7.34
CA ASP A 61 16.76 -0.93 7.26
C ASP A 61 17.73 -1.77 8.10
N ASP A 62 17.73 -3.09 7.85
CA ASP A 62 18.57 -4.12 8.49
C ASP A 62 18.31 -4.32 10.00
N THR A 63 17.27 -3.69 10.56
CA THR A 63 16.87 -3.86 11.96
C THR A 63 15.61 -4.72 12.06
N ARG A 64 15.62 -5.76 12.87
CA ARG A 64 14.45 -6.62 13.09
C ARG A 64 13.28 -5.81 13.68
N LEU A 65 12.10 -5.98 13.08
CA LEU A 65 10.89 -5.26 13.47
C LEU A 65 10.44 -5.55 14.91
N ASP A 66 10.61 -6.79 15.37
CA ASP A 66 10.28 -7.21 16.73
C ASP A 66 11.20 -6.62 17.82
N GLY A 67 12.37 -6.12 17.43
CA GLY A 67 13.32 -5.41 18.29
C GLY A 67 13.11 -3.89 18.33
N ILE A 68 12.15 -3.35 17.58
CA ILE A 68 11.91 -1.89 17.48
C ILE A 68 10.64 -1.54 18.26
N ASP A 69 10.71 -0.48 19.08
CA ASP A 69 9.52 0.03 19.77
C ASP A 69 8.49 0.62 18.79
N ARG A 70 7.20 0.56 19.16
CA ARG A 70 6.09 1.00 18.30
C ARG A 70 6.20 2.46 17.83
N ARG A 71 6.78 3.32 18.67
CA ARG A 71 6.95 4.73 18.32
C ARG A 71 8.02 4.91 17.25
N THR A 72 9.11 4.19 17.34
CA THR A 72 10.17 4.16 16.32
C THR A 72 9.65 3.58 15.02
N ILE A 73 8.85 2.49 15.08
CA ILE A 73 8.16 1.96 13.88
C ILE A 73 7.28 3.05 13.24
N SER A 74 6.44 3.73 14.05
CA SER A 74 5.57 4.81 13.55
C SER A 74 6.31 6.03 12.99
N ARG A 75 7.61 6.20 13.27
CA ARG A 75 8.43 7.25 12.65
C ARG A 75 9.06 6.80 11.34
N ARG A 76 9.28 5.50 11.18
CA ARG A 76 9.92 4.92 9.98
C ARG A 76 8.90 4.48 8.94
N ILE A 77 7.71 4.04 9.37
CA ILE A 77 6.67 3.51 8.48
C ILE A 77 5.40 4.33 8.61
N ALA A 78 4.94 4.91 7.52
CA ALA A 78 3.59 5.45 7.39
C ALA A 78 2.67 4.39 6.75
N VAL A 79 1.44 4.27 7.26
CA VAL A 79 0.49 3.26 6.79
C VAL A 79 -0.83 3.93 6.41
N VAL A 80 -1.30 3.64 5.21
CA VAL A 80 -2.67 3.95 4.76
C VAL A 80 -3.45 2.65 4.73
N VAL A 81 -4.35 2.48 5.70
CA VAL A 81 -5.27 1.35 5.74
C VAL A 81 -6.65 1.79 5.27
N GLN A 82 -7.41 0.86 4.73
CA GLN A 82 -8.83 1.09 4.45
C GLN A 82 -9.55 1.30 5.79
N GLU A 83 -10.03 2.53 6.06
CA GLU A 83 -10.72 2.81 7.31
C GLU A 83 -12.12 2.18 7.32
N ALA A 84 -12.38 1.38 8.35
CA ALA A 84 -13.74 1.10 8.78
C ALA A 84 -14.28 2.40 9.39
N GLY A 85 -15.32 2.98 8.78
CA GLY A 85 -15.86 4.28 9.12
C GLY A 85 -16.17 4.42 10.62
N GLY A 86 -15.67 5.50 11.22
CA GLY A 86 -16.06 5.99 12.53
C GLY A 86 -16.54 7.43 12.39
N GLU A 87 -17.53 7.83 13.18
CA GLU A 87 -17.97 9.22 13.30
C GLU A 87 -16.88 10.02 14.04
N MET A 88 -15.87 10.48 13.29
CA MET A 88 -14.87 11.40 13.82
C MET A 88 -15.28 12.84 13.46
N THR A 89 -15.63 13.63 14.46
CA THR A 89 -15.89 15.07 14.33
C THR A 89 -14.57 15.83 14.28
N MET A 90 -13.92 15.86 13.13
CA MET A 90 -12.70 16.63 12.88
C MET A 90 -12.62 17.08 11.43
N THR A 91 -11.92 18.17 11.20
CA THR A 91 -11.66 18.69 9.87
C THR A 91 -10.62 17.82 9.12
N ALA A 92 -10.58 17.94 7.80
CA ALA A 92 -9.55 17.29 6.99
C ALA A 92 -8.12 17.71 7.41
N ALA A 93 -7.92 18.97 7.77
CA ALA A 93 -6.63 19.46 8.26
C ALA A 93 -6.23 18.81 9.59
N GLU A 94 -7.16 18.67 10.53
CA GLU A 94 -6.92 17.98 11.81
C GLU A 94 -6.61 16.50 11.59
N MET A 95 -7.35 15.83 10.67
CA MET A 95 -7.07 14.45 10.28
C MET A 95 -5.63 14.29 9.77
N VAL A 96 -5.18 15.21 8.90
CA VAL A 96 -3.80 15.16 8.37
C VAL A 96 -2.77 15.45 9.46
N LEU A 97 -3.09 16.37 10.38
CA LEU A 97 -2.22 16.73 11.49
C LEU A 97 -1.97 15.54 12.45
N LEU A 98 -2.90 14.57 12.54
CA LEU A 98 -2.68 13.32 13.27
C LEU A 98 -1.46 12.54 12.76
N GLY A 99 -1.08 12.68 11.49
CA GLY A 99 0.15 12.10 10.95
C GLY A 99 1.41 12.56 11.68
N ARG A 100 1.40 13.76 12.29
CA ARG A 100 2.53 14.31 13.03
C ARG A 100 2.71 13.73 14.44
N THR A 101 1.70 13.02 14.98
CA THR A 101 1.70 12.50 16.35
C THR A 101 2.89 11.57 16.63
N ALA A 102 3.34 10.79 15.66
CA ALA A 102 4.52 9.91 15.80
C ALA A 102 5.81 10.70 16.10
N ARG A 103 5.89 11.97 15.70
CA ARG A 103 7.06 12.85 15.88
C ARG A 103 7.01 13.67 17.17
N LEU A 104 5.82 13.88 17.75
CA LEU A 104 5.66 14.62 18.99
C LEU A 104 6.22 13.83 20.18
N SER A 105 6.90 14.48 21.11
CA SER A 105 7.44 13.86 22.32
C SER A 105 6.59 14.19 23.55
N GLY A 106 6.15 13.17 24.29
CA GLY A 106 5.45 13.34 25.57
C GLY A 106 4.23 14.27 25.45
N PHE A 107 4.24 15.38 26.19
CA PHE A 107 3.19 16.39 26.21
C PHE A 107 3.40 17.52 25.18
N GLN A 108 4.25 17.34 24.20
CA GLN A 108 4.51 18.34 23.16
C GLN A 108 3.24 18.61 22.36
N ARG A 109 2.86 19.86 22.21
CA ARG A 109 1.76 20.29 21.34
C ARG A 109 2.27 20.44 19.91
N THR A 110 1.37 20.30 18.94
CA THR A 110 1.63 20.62 17.53
C THR A 110 2.09 22.07 17.39
N GLY A 111 3.22 22.25 16.69
CA GLY A 111 3.79 23.56 16.40
C GLY A 111 3.53 24.03 14.97
N GLU A 112 4.01 25.24 14.65
CA GLU A 112 3.87 25.81 13.29
C GLU A 112 4.47 24.92 12.21
N GLY A 113 5.59 24.23 12.50
CA GLY A 113 6.21 23.27 11.56
C GLY A 113 5.31 22.07 11.24
N ASP A 114 4.53 21.57 12.22
CA ASP A 114 3.60 20.46 12.00
C ASP A 114 2.41 20.91 11.16
N ILE A 115 1.91 22.14 11.42
CA ILE A 115 0.84 22.75 10.62
C ILE A 115 1.30 22.96 9.18
N ALA A 116 2.52 23.46 8.98
CA ALA A 116 3.09 23.64 7.65
C ALA A 116 3.27 22.30 6.90
N ALA A 117 3.72 21.25 7.60
CA ALA A 117 3.85 19.91 7.03
C ALA A 117 2.49 19.33 6.62
N ALA A 118 1.46 19.45 7.47
CA ALA A 118 0.10 19.01 7.16
C ALA A 118 -0.48 19.75 5.94
N ARG A 119 -0.28 21.07 5.87
CA ARG A 119 -0.70 21.90 4.73
C ARG A 119 -0.01 21.47 3.43
N ALA A 120 1.32 21.27 3.47
CA ALA A 120 2.10 20.81 2.32
C ALA A 120 1.63 19.43 1.85
N ALA A 121 1.33 18.53 2.77
CA ALA A 121 0.79 17.21 2.45
C ALA A 121 -0.58 17.29 1.75
N LEU A 122 -1.51 18.11 2.26
CA LEU A 122 -2.79 18.37 1.60
C LEU A 122 -2.62 18.95 0.19
N GLN A 123 -1.69 19.88 0.03
CA GLN A 123 -1.40 20.47 -1.28
C GLN A 123 -0.88 19.45 -2.28
N ARG A 124 0.00 18.53 -1.83
CA ARG A 124 0.58 17.47 -2.69
C ARG A 124 -0.48 16.51 -3.24
N VAL A 125 -1.54 16.24 -2.50
CA VAL A 125 -2.64 15.34 -2.95
C VAL A 125 -3.80 16.12 -3.58
N GLY A 126 -3.67 17.43 -3.83
CA GLY A 126 -4.73 18.26 -4.39
C GLY A 126 -5.99 18.35 -3.51
N ALA A 127 -5.82 18.38 -2.18
CA ALA A 127 -6.92 18.40 -1.20
C ALA A 127 -6.86 19.61 -0.24
N LEU A 128 -6.10 20.66 -0.59
CA LEU A 128 -5.94 21.83 0.28
C LEU A 128 -7.25 22.60 0.48
N ASP A 129 -8.12 22.64 -0.51
CA ASP A 129 -9.45 23.23 -0.48
C ASP A 129 -10.39 22.53 0.51
N LEU A 130 -10.14 21.26 0.81
CA LEU A 130 -10.89 20.45 1.76
C LEU A 130 -10.47 20.68 3.23
N ALA A 131 -9.37 21.41 3.48
CA ALA A 131 -8.73 21.50 4.79
C ALA A 131 -9.68 21.84 5.95
N LYS A 132 -10.67 22.73 5.70
CA LYS A 132 -11.64 23.19 6.71
C LYS A 132 -12.95 22.39 6.71
N ARG A 133 -13.13 21.44 5.78
CA ARG A 133 -14.35 20.62 5.72
C ARG A 133 -14.30 19.52 6.77
N ASP A 134 -15.44 19.15 7.29
CA ASP A 134 -15.58 17.99 8.17
C ASP A 134 -15.20 16.71 7.40
N PHE A 135 -14.26 15.95 7.94
CA PHE A 135 -13.77 14.69 7.33
C PHE A 135 -14.89 13.67 7.13
N ALA A 136 -15.84 13.58 8.08
CA ALA A 136 -16.97 12.65 7.99
C ALA A 136 -17.86 12.96 6.77
N GLY A 137 -18.03 14.23 6.40
CA GLY A 137 -18.84 14.69 5.28
C GLY A 137 -18.16 14.65 3.91
N LEU A 138 -16.90 14.18 3.83
CA LEU A 138 -16.18 14.03 2.55
C LEU A 138 -16.67 12.80 1.78
N SER A 139 -16.61 12.88 0.45
CA SER A 139 -16.78 11.69 -0.43
C SER A 139 -15.67 10.66 -0.21
N GLY A 140 -15.87 9.42 -0.62
CA GLY A 140 -14.86 8.35 -0.48
C GLY A 140 -13.51 8.72 -1.08
N GLY A 141 -13.51 9.33 -2.28
CA GLY A 141 -12.29 9.79 -2.94
C GLY A 141 -11.61 10.97 -2.23
N GLU A 142 -12.39 11.93 -1.70
CA GLU A 142 -11.85 13.03 -0.89
C GLU A 142 -11.24 12.50 0.42
N LYS A 143 -11.92 11.58 1.11
CA LYS A 143 -11.39 10.89 2.31
C LYS A 143 -10.07 10.20 2.02
N GLN A 144 -10.00 9.44 0.92
CA GLN A 144 -8.79 8.72 0.55
C GLN A 144 -7.60 9.65 0.32
N ARG A 145 -7.81 10.79 -0.38
CA ARG A 145 -6.76 11.81 -0.56
C ARG A 145 -6.30 12.40 0.77
N VAL A 146 -7.21 12.67 1.70
CA VAL A 146 -6.88 13.17 3.05
C VAL A 146 -6.08 12.13 3.85
N LEU A 147 -6.43 10.83 3.77
CA LEU A 147 -5.68 9.76 4.43
C LEU A 147 -4.27 9.59 3.86
N ILE A 148 -4.11 9.73 2.56
CA ILE A 148 -2.79 9.75 1.92
C ILE A 148 -2.01 11.00 2.38
N ALA A 149 -2.65 12.18 2.44
CA ALA A 149 -2.01 13.37 2.98
C ALA A 149 -1.54 13.17 4.44
N ARG A 150 -2.35 12.49 5.28
CA ARG A 150 -1.97 12.13 6.65
C ARG A 150 -0.69 11.31 6.69
N SER A 151 -0.58 10.30 5.83
CA SER A 151 0.61 9.46 5.75
C SER A 151 1.84 10.23 5.26
N LEU A 152 1.66 11.14 4.28
CA LEU A 152 2.74 12.00 3.80
C LEU A 152 3.20 13.02 4.88
N ALA A 153 2.26 13.55 5.67
CA ALA A 153 2.57 14.46 6.77
C ALA A 153 3.39 13.79 7.87
N GLN A 154 3.32 12.47 8.02
CA GLN A 154 4.13 11.69 8.96
C GLN A 154 5.63 11.75 8.60
N ASP A 155 5.96 11.98 7.30
CA ASP A 155 7.34 12.15 6.80
C ASP A 155 8.21 10.93 7.16
N ALA A 156 7.69 9.73 6.89
CA ALA A 156 8.35 8.46 7.14
C ALA A 156 9.17 8.00 5.93
N ASP A 157 10.20 7.17 6.17
CA ASP A 157 11.10 6.65 5.13
C ASP A 157 10.42 5.55 4.28
N HIS A 158 9.39 4.91 4.84
CA HIS A 158 8.65 3.81 4.23
C HIS A 158 7.15 4.11 4.24
N LEU A 159 6.47 3.78 3.14
CA LEU A 159 5.04 3.99 2.96
C LEU A 159 4.36 2.68 2.56
N LEU A 160 3.40 2.23 3.37
CA LEU A 160 2.60 1.03 3.12
C LEU A 160 1.14 1.42 2.88
N LEU A 161 0.57 0.99 1.75
CA LEU A 161 -0.81 1.35 1.39
C LEU A 161 -1.63 0.10 1.07
N ASP A 162 -2.77 -0.03 1.76
CA ASP A 162 -3.73 -1.10 1.50
C ASP A 162 -4.84 -0.56 0.59
N GLU A 163 -4.79 -0.93 -0.68
CA GLU A 163 -5.79 -0.58 -1.71
C GLU A 163 -6.08 0.94 -1.81
N PRO A 164 -5.05 1.78 -1.99
CA PRO A 164 -5.22 3.24 -1.95
C PRO A 164 -6.05 3.82 -3.09
N THR A 165 -6.33 3.03 -4.12
CA THR A 165 -7.11 3.41 -5.31
C THR A 165 -8.59 3.07 -5.20
N ASN A 166 -9.03 2.38 -4.16
CA ASN A 166 -10.43 2.05 -3.97
C ASN A 166 -11.28 3.30 -3.77
N HIS A 167 -12.45 3.31 -4.39
CA HIS A 167 -13.41 4.43 -4.37
C HIS A 167 -12.91 5.73 -5.03
N LEU A 168 -11.75 5.71 -5.70
CA LEU A 168 -11.29 6.81 -6.54
C LEU A 168 -11.78 6.62 -7.98
N ASP A 169 -12.14 7.73 -8.64
CA ASP A 169 -12.30 7.72 -10.09
C ASP A 169 -10.95 7.53 -10.80
N ILE A 170 -11.00 7.18 -12.08
CA ILE A 170 -9.83 6.83 -12.89
C ILE A 170 -8.76 7.94 -12.83
N ARG A 171 -9.17 9.20 -12.92
CA ARG A 171 -8.24 10.33 -12.89
C ARG A 171 -7.46 10.37 -11.57
N TYR A 172 -8.15 10.27 -10.43
CA TYR A 172 -7.51 10.33 -9.11
C TYR A 172 -6.68 9.08 -8.80
N GLN A 173 -7.06 7.88 -9.31
CA GLN A 173 -6.21 6.69 -9.22
C GLN A 173 -4.82 6.96 -9.84
N HIS A 174 -4.79 7.52 -11.05
CA HIS A 174 -3.56 7.86 -11.74
C HIS A 174 -2.77 8.98 -11.04
N GLU A 175 -3.45 10.02 -10.56
CA GLU A 175 -2.81 11.14 -9.83
C GLU A 175 -2.13 10.64 -8.55
N VAL A 176 -2.82 9.79 -7.75
CA VAL A 176 -2.30 9.24 -6.50
C VAL A 176 -1.10 8.31 -6.76
N LEU A 177 -1.24 7.36 -7.68
CA LEU A 177 -0.15 6.43 -7.98
C LEU A 177 1.04 7.12 -8.63
N GLY A 178 0.79 8.12 -9.49
CA GLY A 178 1.84 8.98 -10.06
C GLY A 178 2.59 9.77 -8.97
N LEU A 179 1.86 10.29 -7.97
CA LEU A 179 2.46 10.93 -6.81
C LEU A 179 3.35 9.95 -6.04
N LEU A 180 2.84 8.74 -5.72
CA LEU A 180 3.60 7.72 -4.97
C LEU A 180 4.89 7.33 -5.69
N ARG A 181 4.84 7.15 -7.01
CA ARG A 181 6.03 6.85 -7.84
C ARG A 181 7.05 7.98 -7.83
N GLY A 182 6.61 9.22 -7.73
CA GLY A 182 7.48 10.41 -7.63
C GLY A 182 8.10 10.64 -6.25
N LEU A 183 7.73 9.82 -5.22
CA LEU A 183 8.34 9.90 -3.90
C LEU A 183 9.68 9.15 -3.91
N ALA A 184 10.70 9.69 -3.24
CA ALA A 184 11.95 8.96 -2.97
C ALA A 184 11.80 7.96 -1.82
N THR A 185 10.56 7.62 -1.44
CA THR A 185 10.20 6.77 -0.29
C THR A 185 10.05 5.32 -0.75
N THR A 186 10.55 4.36 0.04
CA THR A 186 10.29 2.94 -0.20
C THR A 186 8.80 2.67 -0.01
N THR A 187 8.11 2.29 -1.08
CA THR A 187 6.65 2.14 -1.05
C THR A 187 6.25 0.68 -1.27
N VAL A 188 5.34 0.15 -0.44
CA VAL A 188 4.65 -1.12 -0.65
C VAL A 188 3.17 -0.82 -0.82
N VAL A 189 2.59 -1.20 -1.95
CA VAL A 189 1.19 -0.91 -2.28
C VAL A 189 0.43 -2.17 -2.67
N VAL A 190 -0.71 -2.41 -2.04
CA VAL A 190 -1.66 -3.45 -2.47
C VAL A 190 -2.52 -2.89 -3.59
N LEU A 191 -2.55 -3.58 -4.72
CA LEU A 191 -3.34 -3.20 -5.89
C LEU A 191 -4.16 -4.38 -6.40
N HIS A 192 -5.39 -4.09 -6.86
CA HIS A 192 -6.24 -5.05 -7.54
C HIS A 192 -6.14 -4.95 -9.06
N ASP A 193 -5.95 -3.75 -9.58
CA ASP A 193 -5.81 -3.51 -11.01
C ASP A 193 -4.36 -3.78 -11.44
N LEU A 194 -4.21 -4.80 -12.31
CA LEU A 194 -2.91 -5.21 -12.82
C LEU A 194 -2.33 -4.20 -13.81
N ASN A 195 -3.15 -3.43 -14.53
CA ASN A 195 -2.67 -2.37 -15.41
C ASN A 195 -2.14 -1.18 -14.60
N LEU A 196 -2.76 -0.86 -13.47
CA LEU A 196 -2.20 0.14 -12.54
C LEU A 196 -0.89 -0.35 -11.93
N ALA A 197 -0.79 -1.64 -11.56
CA ALA A 197 0.46 -2.23 -11.08
C ALA A 197 1.55 -2.18 -12.15
N ALA A 198 1.22 -2.53 -13.39
CA ALA A 198 2.13 -2.46 -14.54
C ALA A 198 2.70 -1.05 -14.75
N ARG A 199 1.87 -0.04 -14.62
CA ARG A 199 2.23 1.35 -14.91
C ARG A 199 3.01 2.05 -13.79
N TYR A 200 2.72 1.72 -12.52
CA TYR A 200 3.18 2.51 -11.37
C TYR A 200 4.12 1.77 -10.42
N CYS A 201 4.19 0.43 -10.50
CA CYS A 201 5.15 -0.32 -9.70
C CYS A 201 6.47 -0.54 -10.47
N ASP A 202 7.54 -0.63 -9.73
CA ASP A 202 8.85 -1.03 -10.27
C ASP A 202 9.04 -2.55 -10.17
N ASP A 203 8.57 -3.11 -9.06
CA ASP A 203 8.59 -4.54 -8.76
C ASP A 203 7.21 -4.97 -8.28
N VAL A 204 6.90 -6.24 -8.47
CA VAL A 204 5.64 -6.83 -7.99
C VAL A 204 5.89 -8.18 -7.33
N VAL A 205 5.06 -8.47 -6.32
CA VAL A 205 4.92 -9.80 -5.72
C VAL A 205 3.49 -10.27 -5.98
N LEU A 206 3.35 -11.33 -6.75
CA LEU A 206 2.08 -11.98 -7.05
C LEU A 206 1.82 -13.07 -6.01
N LEU A 207 0.80 -12.86 -5.20
CA LEU A 207 0.37 -13.81 -4.17
C LEU A 207 -0.77 -14.69 -4.67
N CYS A 208 -0.69 -15.98 -4.36
CA CYS A 208 -1.74 -16.94 -4.59
C CYS A 208 -1.87 -17.89 -3.40
N ARG A 209 -3.03 -17.96 -2.77
CA ARG A 209 -3.33 -18.88 -1.65
C ARG A 209 -2.30 -18.85 -0.51
N GLY A 210 -1.80 -17.67 -0.19
CA GLY A 210 -0.83 -17.47 0.91
C GLY A 210 0.63 -17.73 0.54
N GLU A 211 0.94 -17.96 -0.72
CA GLU A 211 2.28 -18.20 -1.24
C GLU A 211 2.66 -17.19 -2.33
N VAL A 212 3.96 -17.06 -2.60
CA VAL A 212 4.47 -16.24 -3.71
C VAL A 212 4.40 -17.06 -4.99
N ALA A 213 3.51 -16.69 -5.90
CA ALA A 213 3.43 -17.30 -7.24
C ALA A 213 4.47 -16.70 -8.21
N GLY A 214 4.88 -15.45 -7.98
CA GLY A 214 5.92 -14.76 -8.75
C GLY A 214 6.39 -13.50 -8.04
N ALA A 215 7.67 -13.18 -8.16
CA ALA A 215 8.27 -11.97 -7.60
C ALA A 215 9.38 -11.45 -8.53
N GLY A 216 9.44 -10.13 -8.73
CA GLY A 216 10.45 -9.50 -9.58
C GLY A 216 9.96 -8.21 -10.20
N THR A 217 10.58 -7.82 -11.30
CA THR A 217 10.13 -6.66 -12.08
C THR A 217 8.73 -6.91 -12.66
N VAL A 218 8.01 -5.82 -12.93
CA VAL A 218 6.70 -5.88 -13.58
C VAL A 218 6.72 -6.78 -14.81
N ASP A 219 7.71 -6.61 -15.68
CA ASP A 219 7.85 -7.40 -16.92
C ASP A 219 8.03 -8.90 -16.67
N ALA A 220 8.77 -9.27 -15.62
CA ALA A 220 9.04 -10.67 -15.31
C ALA A 220 7.85 -11.39 -14.67
N VAL A 221 6.96 -10.67 -14.00
CA VAL A 221 5.86 -11.28 -13.23
C VAL A 221 4.52 -11.19 -13.96
N LEU A 222 4.28 -10.11 -14.72
CA LEU A 222 3.01 -9.93 -15.45
C LEU A 222 2.97 -10.70 -16.78
N GLU A 223 3.37 -11.95 -16.73
CA GLU A 223 3.36 -12.90 -17.85
C GLU A 223 1.98 -13.56 -18.01
N PRO A 224 1.42 -13.62 -19.25
CA PRO A 224 0.07 -14.13 -19.51
C PRO A 224 -0.19 -15.50 -18.91
N ASP A 225 0.74 -16.45 -19.07
CA ASP A 225 0.56 -17.84 -18.60
C ASP A 225 0.50 -17.92 -17.07
N LEU A 226 1.35 -17.13 -16.38
CA LEU A 226 1.36 -17.07 -14.93
C LEU A 226 0.07 -16.46 -14.40
N LEU A 227 -0.35 -15.30 -14.99
CA LEU A 227 -1.58 -14.63 -14.60
C LEU A 227 -2.81 -15.49 -14.89
N THR A 228 -2.85 -16.18 -16.04
CA THR A 228 -3.96 -17.10 -16.39
C THR A 228 -4.10 -18.20 -15.35
N ARG A 229 -2.99 -18.82 -14.92
CA ARG A 229 -3.02 -19.86 -13.87
C ARG A 229 -3.51 -19.32 -12.51
N VAL A 230 -3.06 -18.11 -12.13
CA VAL A 230 -3.37 -17.54 -10.81
C VAL A 230 -4.79 -16.99 -10.74
N TYR A 231 -5.25 -16.29 -11.78
CA TYR A 231 -6.56 -15.64 -11.80
C TYR A 231 -7.66 -16.47 -12.43
N GLY A 232 -7.34 -17.55 -13.16
CA GLY A 232 -8.32 -18.39 -13.84
C GLY A 232 -9.05 -17.67 -14.97
N ILE A 233 -8.40 -16.73 -15.64
CA ILE A 233 -8.95 -15.92 -16.75
C ILE A 233 -7.93 -15.87 -17.88
N GLY A 234 -8.37 -15.81 -19.12
CA GLY A 234 -7.46 -15.61 -20.26
C GLY A 234 -6.82 -14.23 -20.23
N VAL A 235 -5.51 -14.19 -20.35
CA VAL A 235 -4.73 -12.94 -20.33
C VAL A 235 -3.98 -12.77 -21.63
N ARG A 236 -4.04 -11.57 -22.21
CA ARG A 236 -3.22 -11.15 -23.34
C ARG A 236 -2.46 -9.90 -22.97
N ARG A 237 -1.16 -9.93 -23.13
CA ARG A 237 -0.25 -8.80 -22.95
C ARG A 237 0.00 -8.09 -24.28
N VAL A 238 0.00 -6.77 -24.23
CA VAL A 238 0.41 -5.89 -25.34
C VAL A 238 1.38 -4.87 -24.79
N ASP A 239 2.55 -4.78 -25.41
CA ASP A 239 3.56 -3.79 -25.10
C ASP A 239 3.58 -2.75 -26.22
N ASP A 240 3.39 -1.48 -25.88
CA ASP A 240 3.40 -0.37 -26.83
C ASP A 240 4.20 0.84 -26.29
N ALA A 241 4.09 2.00 -26.96
CA ALA A 241 4.81 3.21 -26.56
C ALA A 241 4.37 3.75 -25.18
N ASP A 242 3.15 3.44 -24.73
CA ASP A 242 2.60 3.86 -23.44
C ASP A 242 2.90 2.86 -22.32
N GLY A 243 3.48 1.69 -22.64
CA GLY A 243 3.92 0.66 -21.71
C GLY A 243 3.21 -0.69 -21.86
N LEU A 244 3.23 -1.47 -20.79
CA LEU A 244 2.60 -2.80 -20.72
C LEU A 244 1.09 -2.67 -20.44
N HIS A 245 0.29 -3.33 -21.27
CA HIS A 245 -1.17 -3.41 -21.14
C HIS A 245 -1.65 -4.86 -21.09
N LEU A 246 -2.57 -5.16 -20.15
CA LEU A 246 -3.17 -6.47 -20.00
C LEU A 246 -4.65 -6.43 -20.39
N PHE A 247 -5.06 -7.35 -21.24
CA PHE A 247 -6.44 -7.58 -21.64
C PHE A 247 -6.94 -8.90 -21.10
N PHE A 248 -8.13 -8.92 -20.52
CA PHE A 248 -8.70 -10.08 -19.85
C PHE A 248 -9.91 -10.61 -20.62
N THR A 249 -9.96 -11.93 -20.82
CA THR A 249 -11.06 -12.62 -21.50
C THR A 249 -11.49 -13.86 -20.71
N PRO A 250 -12.78 -14.17 -20.62
CA PRO A 250 -13.20 -15.44 -20.03
C PRO A 250 -12.50 -16.62 -20.72
N LEU A 251 -12.03 -17.59 -19.94
CA LEU A 251 -11.57 -18.84 -20.51
C LEU A 251 -12.77 -19.52 -21.21
N ARG A 252 -12.63 -19.91 -22.48
CA ARG A 252 -13.64 -20.73 -23.16
C ARG A 252 -13.75 -22.03 -22.39
N GLN A 253 -14.94 -22.30 -21.83
CA GLN A 253 -15.24 -23.65 -21.39
C GLN A 253 -15.25 -24.50 -22.67
N GLU A 254 -14.32 -25.44 -22.80
CA GLU A 254 -14.49 -26.52 -23.75
C GLU A 254 -15.74 -27.30 -23.31
N VAL A 255 -16.84 -27.10 -24.05
CA VAL A 255 -18.04 -27.92 -23.88
C VAL A 255 -17.65 -29.34 -24.34
N ALA A 256 -17.46 -30.22 -23.33
CA ALA A 256 -17.20 -31.64 -23.54
C ALA A 256 -18.48 -32.35 -24.01
#